data_39d6d1bd079a844b8b15fd5b52db3ad2
#
_entry.id   39d6d1bd079a844b8b15fd5b52db3ad2
#
_cell.length_a   1.000
_cell.length_b   1.000
_cell.length_c   1.000
_cell.angle_alpha   90.00
_cell.angle_beta   90.00
_cell.angle_gamma   90.00
#
_symmetry.space_group_name_H-M   'P 1'
#
loop_
_entity.id
_entity.type
_entity.pdbx_description
1 polymer ?
#
loop_
_entity_poly.entity_id
_entity_poly.type
_entity_poly.pdbx_seq_one_letter_code
_entity_poly.pdbx_strand_id
1 'polypeptide(L)'
;MSSNRHLDPHCEAILEEYRDNLPRFKEVEVQVRDMLKRTLSEAGLLVAALESRIKEYDSLAGKLELKGNKYSTLADLTDILGLRIITFYIDDVDIVASAVERLFTVDWDNSVDKRKIHEIDSFGYLSLHYICSIPGFPYRFEIQMRTLLQHAWANMNHDTGYKSGVEIPKGYMRNMSRLAGMLELVDDEFSKIRIELTDYRRRVQALVKSGNLDEVSIDGDTFRSYLELGPFGQLNKRIASINQAEIQEVPLMPYLAVFKGMGLKTLGDIASIVRNYSEGAYQIACYQIGLTDLDIIASSIGPQNLCIAYILKNGGGKAGLKHMFDLLNGESESNATIADMMLEQAKDLPFMNTGN
;
A
#
# COMPACT_ATOMS: atom_id res chain seq x y z
N MET A 1 -7.46 -6.79 -44.63
CA MET A 1 -6.77 -7.30 -45.84
C MET A 1 -5.95 -8.50 -45.40
N SER A 2 -6.40 -9.73 -45.77
CA SER A 2 -5.70 -10.99 -45.49
C SER A 2 -4.47 -11.03 -46.37
N SER A 3 -3.29 -10.78 -45.83
CA SER A 3 -2.03 -11.01 -46.54
C SER A 3 -1.91 -12.51 -46.73
N ASN A 4 -1.75 -12.97 -47.97
CA ASN A 4 -1.41 -14.36 -48.30
C ASN A 4 -0.01 -14.64 -47.74
N ARG A 5 0.08 -15.00 -46.45
CA ARG A 5 1.32 -15.46 -45.83
C ARG A 5 1.56 -16.89 -46.31
N HIS A 6 2.66 -17.12 -47.02
CA HIS A 6 3.11 -18.46 -47.34
C HIS A 6 3.83 -19.04 -46.13
N LEU A 7 3.07 -19.68 -45.24
CA LEU A 7 3.61 -20.44 -44.12
C LEU A 7 3.93 -21.86 -44.57
N ASP A 8 4.99 -22.43 -44.04
CA ASP A 8 5.34 -23.84 -44.23
C ASP A 8 4.17 -24.70 -43.69
N PRO A 9 3.80 -25.84 -44.35
CA PRO A 9 2.74 -26.73 -43.89
C PRO A 9 2.87 -27.11 -42.41
N HIS A 10 4.10 -27.25 -41.91
CA HIS A 10 4.39 -27.46 -40.53
C HIS A 10 3.91 -26.31 -39.60
N CYS A 11 4.14 -25.07 -39.99
CA CYS A 11 3.69 -23.90 -39.23
C CYS A 11 2.16 -23.75 -39.28
N GLU A 12 1.53 -24.15 -40.40
CA GLU A 12 0.07 -24.18 -40.50
C GLU A 12 -0.55 -25.19 -39.51
N ALA A 13 0.04 -26.38 -39.37
CA ALA A 13 -0.40 -27.37 -38.41
C ALA A 13 -0.34 -26.87 -36.94
N ILE A 14 0.73 -26.13 -36.59
CA ILE A 14 0.85 -25.48 -35.26
C ILE A 14 -0.25 -24.44 -35.04
N LEU A 15 -0.60 -23.66 -36.08
CA LEU A 15 -1.66 -22.66 -36.00
C LEU A 15 -3.05 -23.29 -35.89
N GLU A 16 -3.26 -24.43 -36.54
CA GLU A 16 -4.50 -25.19 -36.45
C GLU A 16 -4.65 -25.79 -35.03
N GLU A 17 -3.60 -26.42 -34.49
CA GLU A 17 -3.54 -26.90 -33.10
C GLU A 17 -3.80 -25.76 -32.10
N TYR A 18 -3.26 -24.58 -32.35
CA TYR A 18 -3.53 -23.39 -31.52
C TYR A 18 -5.01 -23.01 -31.51
N ARG A 19 -5.67 -22.97 -32.68
CA ARG A 19 -7.09 -22.62 -32.81
C ARG A 19 -7.97 -23.61 -32.02
N ASP A 20 -7.68 -24.90 -32.16
CA ASP A 20 -8.44 -25.96 -31.51
C ASP A 20 -8.31 -25.91 -29.98
N ASN A 21 -7.14 -25.49 -29.48
CA ASN A 21 -6.86 -25.42 -28.05
C ASN A 21 -7.11 -24.03 -27.43
N LEU A 22 -7.49 -23.03 -28.22
CA LEU A 22 -7.73 -21.66 -27.73
C LEU A 22 -8.76 -21.59 -26.58
N PRO A 23 -9.90 -22.32 -26.59
CA PRO A 23 -10.82 -22.36 -25.45
C PRO A 23 -10.14 -22.82 -24.18
N ARG A 24 -9.31 -23.86 -24.26
CA ARG A 24 -8.59 -24.43 -23.13
C ARG A 24 -7.53 -23.47 -22.56
N PHE A 25 -6.83 -22.74 -23.42
CA PHE A 25 -5.93 -21.65 -22.99
C PHE A 25 -6.67 -20.57 -22.19
N LYS A 26 -7.91 -20.21 -22.59
CA LYS A 26 -8.75 -19.24 -21.87
C LYS A 26 -9.18 -19.76 -20.49
N GLU A 27 -9.54 -21.02 -20.39
CA GLU A 27 -9.89 -21.64 -19.10
C GLU A 27 -8.69 -21.64 -18.15
N VAL A 28 -7.52 -22.05 -18.64
CA VAL A 28 -6.28 -22.08 -17.86
C VAL A 28 -5.82 -20.66 -17.48
N GLU A 29 -5.98 -19.67 -18.36
CA GLU A 29 -5.70 -18.27 -18.03
C GLU A 29 -6.47 -17.81 -16.79
N VAL A 30 -7.77 -18.07 -16.75
CA VAL A 30 -8.63 -17.72 -15.59
C VAL A 30 -8.17 -18.47 -14.35
N GLN A 31 -7.97 -19.80 -14.47
CA GLN A 31 -7.54 -20.65 -13.35
C GLN A 31 -6.21 -20.16 -12.75
N VAL A 32 -5.19 -19.96 -13.57
CA VAL A 32 -3.85 -19.54 -13.13
C VAL A 32 -3.88 -18.15 -12.52
N ARG A 33 -4.61 -17.22 -13.12
CA ARG A 33 -4.79 -15.87 -12.60
C ARG A 33 -5.46 -15.85 -11.22
N ASP A 34 -6.51 -16.66 -11.04
CA ASP A 34 -7.24 -16.73 -9.78
C ASP A 34 -6.41 -17.41 -8.68
N MET A 35 -5.62 -18.44 -9.02
CA MET A 35 -4.66 -19.05 -8.10
C MET A 35 -3.64 -18.03 -7.62
N LEU A 36 -3.02 -17.28 -8.53
CA LEU A 36 -2.05 -16.23 -8.20
C LEU A 36 -2.69 -15.14 -7.34
N LYS A 37 -3.86 -14.61 -7.75
CA LYS A 37 -4.56 -13.56 -7.01
C LYS A 37 -4.84 -13.96 -5.56
N ARG A 38 -5.31 -15.20 -5.35
CA ARG A 38 -5.58 -15.73 -4.01
C ARG A 38 -4.30 -15.83 -3.19
N THR A 39 -3.26 -16.46 -3.74
CA THR A 39 -2.00 -16.68 -3.02
C THR A 39 -1.30 -15.36 -2.66
N LEU A 40 -1.30 -14.37 -3.57
CA LEU A 40 -0.73 -13.05 -3.30
C LEU A 40 -1.53 -12.31 -2.20
N SER A 41 -2.87 -12.43 -2.23
CA SER A 41 -3.74 -11.85 -1.20
C SER A 41 -3.54 -12.52 0.16
N GLU A 42 -3.46 -13.85 0.23
CA GLU A 42 -3.19 -14.61 1.45
C GLU A 42 -1.81 -14.30 2.04
N ALA A 43 -0.82 -14.02 1.20
CA ALA A 43 0.50 -13.56 1.62
C ALA A 43 0.52 -12.09 2.07
N GLY A 44 -0.60 -11.37 1.98
CA GLY A 44 -0.68 -9.93 2.28
C GLY A 44 0.17 -9.07 1.33
N LEU A 45 0.52 -9.58 0.14
CA LEU A 45 1.36 -8.88 -0.83
C LEU A 45 0.52 -8.01 -1.75
N LEU A 46 0.74 -6.70 -1.67
CA LEU A 46 0.11 -5.74 -2.55
C LEU A 46 0.92 -5.62 -3.85
N VAL A 47 0.31 -5.96 -4.98
CA VAL A 47 0.89 -5.79 -6.31
C VAL A 47 0.24 -4.63 -7.06
N ALA A 48 0.99 -3.95 -7.90
CA ALA A 48 0.49 -2.84 -8.72
C ALA A 48 -0.47 -3.35 -9.80
N ALA A 49 -0.16 -4.51 -10.41
CA ALA A 49 -1.04 -5.17 -11.37
C ALA A 49 -0.75 -6.67 -11.49
N LEU A 50 -1.79 -7.43 -11.83
CA LEU A 50 -1.72 -8.81 -12.31
C LEU A 50 -2.44 -8.86 -13.66
N GLU A 51 -1.65 -8.92 -14.73
CA GLU A 51 -2.13 -8.95 -16.10
C GLU A 51 -1.99 -10.35 -16.69
N SER A 52 -2.88 -10.71 -17.61
CA SER A 52 -2.76 -11.93 -18.39
C SER A 52 -3.11 -11.65 -19.85
N ARG A 53 -2.53 -12.40 -20.75
CA ARG A 53 -2.87 -12.36 -22.16
C ARG A 53 -2.64 -13.70 -22.83
N ILE A 54 -3.48 -14.01 -23.80
CA ILE A 54 -3.22 -15.07 -24.77
C ILE A 54 -2.71 -14.39 -26.04
N LYS A 55 -1.66 -14.91 -26.63
CA LYS A 55 -1.04 -14.36 -27.84
C LYS A 55 -2.04 -14.41 -29.00
N GLU A 56 -2.26 -13.26 -29.63
CA GLU A 56 -3.15 -13.16 -30.79
C GLU A 56 -2.64 -14.01 -31.96
N TYR A 57 -3.60 -14.58 -32.73
CA TYR A 57 -3.32 -15.45 -33.88
C TYR A 57 -2.31 -14.83 -34.88
N ASP A 58 -2.52 -13.56 -35.24
CA ASP A 58 -1.63 -12.87 -36.18
C ASP A 58 -0.22 -12.68 -35.62
N SER A 59 -0.09 -12.47 -34.32
CA SER A 59 1.20 -12.36 -33.61
C SER A 59 1.92 -13.73 -33.60
N LEU A 60 1.16 -14.81 -33.39
CA LEU A 60 1.70 -16.17 -33.43
C LEU A 60 2.14 -16.53 -34.86
N ALA A 61 1.30 -16.27 -35.86
CA ALA A 61 1.63 -16.50 -37.26
C ALA A 61 2.89 -15.75 -37.70
N GLY A 62 3.03 -14.46 -37.35
CA GLY A 62 4.23 -13.69 -37.63
C GLY A 62 5.49 -14.22 -36.91
N LYS A 63 5.34 -14.77 -35.68
CA LYS A 63 6.44 -15.41 -34.95
C LYS A 63 6.91 -16.71 -35.68
N LEU A 64 5.96 -17.52 -36.14
CA LEU A 64 6.24 -18.75 -36.88
C LEU A 64 6.86 -18.47 -38.25
N GLU A 65 6.42 -17.42 -38.94
CA GLU A 65 7.02 -16.99 -40.23
C GLU A 65 8.51 -16.64 -40.04
N LEU A 66 8.85 -15.95 -38.97
CA LEU A 66 10.23 -15.53 -38.68
C LEU A 66 11.11 -16.63 -38.09
N LYS A 67 10.55 -17.54 -37.30
CA LYS A 67 11.29 -18.49 -36.47
C LYS A 67 10.67 -19.90 -36.46
N GLY A 68 9.86 -20.27 -37.44
CA GLY A 68 9.11 -21.53 -37.48
C GLY A 68 9.99 -22.77 -37.34
N ASN A 69 11.18 -22.76 -37.95
CA ASN A 69 12.14 -23.86 -37.88
C ASN A 69 12.63 -24.20 -36.45
N LYS A 70 12.36 -23.30 -35.49
CA LYS A 70 12.72 -23.52 -34.09
C LYS A 70 11.72 -24.39 -33.35
N TYR A 71 10.48 -24.48 -33.81
CA TYR A 71 9.37 -25.10 -33.09
C TYR A 71 8.86 -26.32 -33.84
N SER A 72 8.79 -27.47 -33.20
CA SER A 72 8.27 -28.71 -33.75
C SER A 72 6.77 -28.89 -33.53
N THR A 73 6.26 -28.38 -32.40
CA THR A 73 4.85 -28.47 -31.99
C THR A 73 4.41 -27.19 -31.26
N LEU A 74 3.13 -27.04 -31.03
CA LEU A 74 2.57 -25.96 -30.23
C LEU A 74 3.15 -25.94 -28.79
N ALA A 75 3.49 -27.12 -28.25
CA ALA A 75 4.06 -27.26 -26.89
C ALA A 75 5.46 -26.66 -26.75
N ASP A 76 6.19 -26.42 -27.85
CA ASP A 76 7.49 -25.76 -27.81
C ASP A 76 7.37 -24.25 -27.60
N LEU A 77 6.18 -23.69 -27.83
CA LEU A 77 5.90 -22.27 -27.67
C LEU A 77 5.47 -21.99 -26.21
N THR A 78 6.35 -21.40 -25.45
CA THR A 78 6.17 -21.16 -24.00
C THR A 78 5.45 -19.85 -23.67
N ASP A 79 5.20 -18.99 -24.68
CA ASP A 79 4.67 -17.62 -24.53
C ASP A 79 3.29 -17.40 -25.17
N ILE A 80 2.52 -18.49 -25.39
CA ILE A 80 1.14 -18.42 -25.88
C ILE A 80 0.23 -17.82 -24.81
N LEU A 81 0.26 -18.38 -23.60
CA LEU A 81 -0.32 -17.78 -22.41
C LEU A 81 0.80 -17.07 -21.64
N GLY A 82 0.66 -15.79 -21.44
CA GLY A 82 1.59 -14.96 -20.67
C GLY A 82 0.88 -14.24 -19.53
N LEU A 83 1.46 -14.31 -18.35
CA LEU A 83 1.01 -13.53 -17.20
C LEU A 83 2.12 -12.53 -16.81
N ARG A 84 1.72 -11.44 -16.21
CA ARG A 84 2.64 -10.42 -15.74
C ARG A 84 2.22 -9.95 -14.36
N ILE A 85 3.14 -10.05 -13.40
CA ILE A 85 2.96 -9.58 -12.04
C ILE A 85 3.86 -8.36 -11.85
N ILE A 86 3.24 -7.21 -11.54
CA ILE A 86 3.93 -5.95 -11.38
C ILE A 86 3.90 -5.59 -9.89
N THR A 87 5.07 -5.53 -9.28
CA THR A 87 5.24 -5.17 -7.86
C THR A 87 5.56 -3.69 -7.72
N PHE A 88 5.38 -3.15 -6.52
CA PHE A 88 5.82 -1.78 -6.20
C PHE A 88 7.31 -1.72 -5.87
N TYR A 89 7.86 -2.79 -5.26
CA TYR A 89 9.24 -2.82 -4.77
C TYR A 89 9.99 -4.02 -5.33
N ILE A 90 11.31 -3.87 -5.46
CA ILE A 90 12.17 -4.91 -6.04
C ILE A 90 12.20 -6.17 -5.17
N ASP A 91 12.20 -6.04 -3.83
CA ASP A 91 12.20 -7.17 -2.90
C ASP A 91 10.94 -8.04 -3.02
N ASP A 92 9.80 -7.43 -3.39
CA ASP A 92 8.55 -8.16 -3.58
C ASP A 92 8.58 -9.08 -4.80
N VAL A 93 9.47 -8.84 -5.78
CA VAL A 93 9.65 -9.72 -6.94
C VAL A 93 10.11 -11.11 -6.50
N ASP A 94 11.03 -11.21 -5.53
CA ASP A 94 11.51 -12.50 -5.03
C ASP A 94 10.45 -13.21 -4.16
N ILE A 95 9.62 -12.45 -3.44
CA ILE A 95 8.48 -13.00 -2.69
C ILE A 95 7.45 -13.56 -3.66
N VAL A 96 7.13 -12.84 -4.75
CA VAL A 96 6.25 -13.32 -5.82
C VAL A 96 6.83 -14.55 -6.50
N ALA A 97 8.13 -14.56 -6.82
CA ALA A 97 8.82 -15.71 -7.40
C ALA A 97 8.65 -16.97 -6.55
N SER A 98 8.88 -16.84 -5.24
CA SER A 98 8.68 -17.94 -4.28
C SER A 98 7.23 -18.41 -4.21
N ALA A 99 6.25 -17.53 -4.40
CA ALA A 99 4.84 -17.89 -4.47
C ALA A 99 4.52 -18.66 -5.77
N VAL A 100 5.08 -18.24 -6.90
CA VAL A 100 4.95 -18.92 -8.20
C VAL A 100 5.55 -20.33 -8.14
N GLU A 101 6.73 -20.48 -7.54
CA GLU A 101 7.42 -21.78 -7.37
C GLU A 101 6.61 -22.78 -6.51
N ARG A 102 5.83 -22.29 -5.55
CA ARG A 102 4.93 -23.14 -4.74
C ARG A 102 3.65 -23.56 -5.48
N LEU A 103 3.18 -22.73 -6.41
CA LEU A 103 1.93 -22.96 -7.13
C LEU A 103 2.10 -23.81 -8.38
N PHE A 104 3.24 -23.69 -9.07
CA PHE A 104 3.44 -24.23 -10.39
C PHE A 104 4.73 -25.02 -10.48
N THR A 105 4.79 -25.93 -11.45
CA THR A 105 6.05 -26.59 -11.80
C THR A 105 6.82 -25.65 -12.74
N VAL A 106 8.00 -25.19 -12.29
CA VAL A 106 8.86 -24.29 -13.06
C VAL A 106 9.81 -25.10 -13.94
N ASP A 107 9.82 -24.77 -15.23
CA ASP A 107 10.80 -25.25 -16.20
C ASP A 107 12.05 -24.37 -16.13
N TRP A 108 13.04 -24.81 -15.32
CA TRP A 108 14.26 -24.03 -15.06
C TRP A 108 15.15 -23.86 -16.28
N ASP A 109 15.12 -24.81 -17.23
CA ASP A 109 15.94 -24.76 -18.44
C ASP A 109 15.48 -23.64 -19.40
N ASN A 110 14.18 -23.31 -19.37
CA ASN A 110 13.59 -22.26 -20.19
C ASN A 110 13.26 -20.98 -19.41
N SER A 111 13.45 -20.98 -18.10
CA SER A 111 13.26 -19.82 -17.22
C SER A 111 14.53 -18.98 -17.16
N VAL A 112 14.38 -17.65 -17.07
CA VAL A 112 15.53 -16.73 -17.08
C VAL A 112 15.33 -15.62 -16.04
N ASP A 113 16.30 -15.51 -15.13
CA ASP A 113 16.42 -14.30 -14.31
C ASP A 113 17.31 -13.27 -15.03
N LYS A 114 16.68 -12.40 -15.79
CA LYS A 114 17.40 -11.37 -16.55
C LYS A 114 18.02 -10.30 -15.66
N ARG A 115 17.63 -10.21 -14.38
CA ARG A 115 18.20 -9.27 -13.40
C ARG A 115 19.64 -9.62 -13.06
N LYS A 116 20.03 -10.90 -13.21
CA LYS A 116 21.38 -11.43 -12.93
C LYS A 116 22.31 -11.46 -14.13
N ILE A 117 21.80 -11.19 -15.33
CA ILE A 117 22.58 -11.18 -16.57
C ILE A 117 23.17 -9.78 -16.74
N HIS A 118 24.27 -9.51 -16.06
CA HIS A 118 25.07 -8.29 -16.25
C HIS A 118 26.19 -8.55 -17.25
N GLU A 119 25.89 -8.46 -18.54
CA GLU A 119 26.95 -8.14 -19.49
C GLU A 119 27.29 -6.65 -19.30
N ILE A 120 28.59 -6.35 -19.13
CA ILE A 120 29.08 -4.99 -18.85
C ILE A 120 28.59 -3.96 -19.88
N ASP A 121 28.21 -4.41 -21.07
CA ASP A 121 27.75 -3.58 -22.19
C ASP A 121 26.22 -3.59 -22.42
N SER A 122 25.45 -4.39 -21.68
CA SER A 122 23.99 -4.47 -21.83
C SER A 122 23.28 -3.92 -20.60
N PHE A 123 23.13 -2.60 -20.56
CA PHE A 123 22.26 -1.95 -19.61
C PHE A 123 20.80 -2.18 -20.02
N GLY A 124 20.19 -3.20 -19.45
CA GLY A 124 18.77 -3.47 -19.58
C GLY A 124 18.15 -3.53 -18.19
N TYR A 125 17.10 -2.78 -17.99
CA TYR A 125 16.31 -2.83 -16.76
C TYR A 125 15.35 -4.04 -16.86
N LEU A 126 15.75 -5.16 -16.28
CA LEU A 126 15.31 -6.49 -16.68
C LEU A 126 14.40 -7.14 -15.65
N SER A 127 13.55 -8.07 -16.12
CA SER A 127 12.54 -8.78 -15.34
C SER A 127 12.91 -10.25 -15.14
N LEU A 128 12.28 -10.89 -14.15
CA LEU A 128 12.33 -12.33 -13.93
C LEU A 128 11.25 -13.03 -14.76
N HIS A 129 11.62 -14.03 -15.55
CA HIS A 129 10.73 -14.80 -16.42
C HIS A 129 10.75 -16.26 -16.01
N TYR A 130 9.62 -16.78 -15.53
CA TYR A 130 9.43 -18.19 -15.29
C TYR A 130 8.54 -18.83 -16.34
N ILE A 131 8.99 -19.98 -16.88
CA ILE A 131 8.17 -20.84 -17.70
C ILE A 131 7.58 -21.91 -16.80
N CYS A 132 6.25 -21.96 -16.77
CA CYS A 132 5.51 -22.75 -15.80
C CYS A 132 4.58 -23.75 -16.48
N SER A 133 4.18 -24.79 -15.73
CA SER A 133 3.16 -25.74 -16.12
C SER A 133 2.26 -26.10 -14.94
N ILE A 134 1.05 -26.58 -15.24
CA ILE A 134 0.11 -27.13 -14.28
C ILE A 134 -0.33 -28.53 -14.68
N PRO A 135 -0.71 -29.39 -13.72
CA PRO A 135 -1.25 -30.72 -14.01
C PRO A 135 -2.47 -30.68 -14.93
N GLY A 136 -2.53 -31.57 -15.90
CA GLY A 136 -3.66 -31.68 -16.82
C GLY A 136 -3.69 -30.68 -17.97
N PHE A 137 -2.69 -29.78 -18.10
CA PHE A 137 -2.51 -28.89 -19.25
C PHE A 137 -1.19 -29.21 -19.94
N PRO A 138 -1.20 -29.61 -21.23
CA PRO A 138 0.01 -30.09 -21.92
C PRO A 138 0.96 -28.97 -22.37
N TYR A 139 0.54 -27.72 -22.29
CA TYR A 139 1.32 -26.57 -22.72
C TYR A 139 1.90 -25.82 -21.54
N ARG A 140 2.99 -25.10 -21.78
CA ARG A 140 3.63 -24.22 -20.81
C ARG A 140 3.13 -22.78 -20.98
N PHE A 141 3.32 -21.99 -19.93
CA PHE A 141 2.98 -20.55 -19.94
C PHE A 141 4.07 -19.74 -19.27
N GLU A 142 4.19 -18.48 -19.67
CA GLU A 142 5.20 -17.57 -19.15
C GLU A 142 4.61 -16.70 -18.03
N ILE A 143 5.32 -16.57 -16.91
CA ILE A 143 5.04 -15.58 -15.87
C ILE A 143 6.22 -14.61 -15.81
N GLN A 144 5.97 -13.34 -16.10
CA GLN A 144 6.92 -12.25 -15.99
C GLN A 144 6.69 -11.51 -14.68
N MET A 145 7.74 -11.37 -13.87
CA MET A 145 7.72 -10.67 -12.59
C MET A 145 8.68 -9.49 -12.64
N ARG A 146 8.21 -8.31 -12.30
CA ARG A 146 8.98 -7.06 -12.37
C ARG A 146 8.35 -5.95 -11.55
N THR A 147 9.15 -4.92 -11.26
CA THR A 147 8.64 -3.71 -10.62
C THR A 147 7.85 -2.84 -11.60
N LEU A 148 7.12 -1.86 -11.05
CA LEU A 148 6.41 -0.84 -11.83
C LEU A 148 7.37 -0.02 -12.71
N LEU A 149 8.57 0.30 -12.18
CA LEU A 149 9.58 1.04 -12.94
C LEU A 149 10.19 0.17 -14.07
N GLN A 150 10.47 -1.12 -13.79
CA GLN A 150 10.89 -2.08 -14.81
C GLN A 150 9.82 -2.26 -15.90
N HIS A 151 8.54 -2.23 -15.50
CA HIS A 151 7.44 -2.32 -16.45
C HIS A 151 7.37 -1.09 -17.35
N ALA A 152 7.44 0.10 -16.77
CA ALA A 152 7.44 1.36 -17.53
C ALA A 152 8.62 1.43 -18.51
N TRP A 153 9.82 1.07 -18.05
CA TRP A 153 11.01 0.98 -18.89
C TRP A 153 10.81 0.03 -20.08
N ALA A 154 10.36 -1.20 -19.82
CA ALA A 154 10.17 -2.20 -20.87
C ALA A 154 9.18 -1.73 -21.93
N ASN A 155 8.10 -1.04 -21.53
CA ASN A 155 7.11 -0.51 -22.47
C ASN A 155 7.68 0.65 -23.31
N MET A 156 8.41 1.59 -22.71
CA MET A 156 9.05 2.70 -23.40
C MET A 156 10.14 2.21 -24.37
N ASN A 157 10.97 1.28 -23.93
CA ASN A 157 12.01 0.70 -24.76
C ASN A 157 11.44 -0.08 -25.95
N HIS A 158 10.33 -0.80 -25.76
CA HIS A 158 9.63 -1.49 -26.84
C HIS A 158 9.00 -0.51 -27.83
N ASP A 159 8.42 0.59 -27.37
CA ASP A 159 7.78 1.58 -28.24
C ASP A 159 8.81 2.37 -29.06
N THR A 160 9.93 2.76 -28.46
CA THR A 160 11.00 3.51 -29.12
C THR A 160 11.88 2.64 -30.04
N GLY A 161 12.14 1.38 -29.66
CA GLY A 161 13.09 0.52 -30.36
C GLY A 161 12.50 -0.41 -31.41
N TYR A 162 11.31 -0.97 -31.17
CA TYR A 162 10.80 -2.06 -32.00
C TYR A 162 9.82 -1.61 -33.11
N LYS A 163 9.02 -0.57 -32.85
CA LYS A 163 8.00 -0.13 -33.84
C LYS A 163 8.57 0.69 -34.97
N SER A 164 9.75 1.27 -34.84
CA SER A 164 10.32 2.15 -35.88
C SER A 164 10.93 1.40 -37.05
N GLY A 165 11.28 0.11 -36.91
CA GLY A 165 11.99 -0.66 -37.94
C GLY A 165 13.35 -0.04 -38.33
N VAL A 166 13.79 0.98 -37.63
CA VAL A 166 15.03 1.74 -37.88
C VAL A 166 16.00 1.46 -36.72
N GLU A 167 17.25 1.18 -37.04
CA GLU A 167 18.31 1.00 -36.04
C GLU A 167 18.48 2.29 -35.25
N ILE A 168 18.39 2.16 -33.90
CA ILE A 168 18.54 3.29 -33.00
C ILE A 168 20.01 3.75 -33.03
N PRO A 169 20.31 5.04 -33.30
CA PRO A 169 21.68 5.52 -33.27
C PRO A 169 22.35 5.34 -31.94
N LYS A 170 23.64 4.97 -31.94
CA LYS A 170 24.44 4.64 -30.71
C LYS A 170 24.36 5.69 -29.61
N GLY A 171 24.24 6.98 -29.96
CA GLY A 171 24.10 8.05 -28.97
C GLY A 171 22.81 7.95 -28.13
N TYR A 172 21.71 7.55 -28.76
CA TYR A 172 20.44 7.35 -28.05
C TYR A 172 20.46 6.07 -27.21
N MET A 173 21.10 5.00 -27.71
CA MET A 173 21.30 3.77 -26.92
C MET A 173 22.02 4.04 -25.61
N ARG A 174 23.07 4.87 -25.64
CA ARG A 174 23.79 5.28 -24.43
C ARG A 174 22.89 6.05 -23.44
N ASN A 175 22.02 6.95 -23.96
CA ASN A 175 21.08 7.67 -23.12
C ASN A 175 20.04 6.72 -22.48
N MET A 176 19.54 5.76 -23.25
CA MET A 176 18.63 4.70 -22.76
C MET A 176 19.29 3.89 -21.64
N SER A 177 20.54 3.46 -21.83
CA SER A 177 21.29 2.72 -20.78
C SER A 177 21.46 3.55 -19.50
N ARG A 178 21.75 4.86 -19.61
CA ARG A 178 21.83 5.75 -18.45
C ARG A 178 20.49 5.84 -17.71
N LEU A 179 19.40 5.97 -18.43
CA LEU A 179 18.05 6.00 -17.84
C LEU A 179 17.72 4.68 -17.12
N ALA A 180 18.11 3.52 -17.71
CA ALA A 180 17.94 2.23 -17.07
C ALA A 180 18.66 2.18 -15.71
N GLY A 181 19.93 2.58 -15.66
CA GLY A 181 20.69 2.62 -14.40
C GLY A 181 20.13 3.61 -13.38
N MET A 182 19.55 4.74 -13.82
CA MET A 182 18.85 5.67 -12.92
C MET A 182 17.58 5.04 -12.33
N LEU A 183 16.81 4.31 -13.12
CA LEU A 183 15.59 3.63 -12.65
C LEU A 183 15.92 2.49 -11.69
N GLU A 184 17.00 1.76 -11.92
CA GLU A 184 17.51 0.72 -11.02
C GLU A 184 17.86 1.33 -9.65
N LEU A 185 18.61 2.44 -9.64
CA LEU A 185 18.92 3.17 -8.41
C LEU A 185 17.66 3.63 -7.67
N VAL A 186 16.66 4.12 -8.40
CA VAL A 186 15.39 4.58 -7.80
C VAL A 186 14.61 3.42 -7.19
N ASP A 187 14.56 2.25 -7.85
CA ASP A 187 13.91 1.05 -7.29
C ASP A 187 14.59 0.60 -5.99
N ASP A 188 15.92 0.58 -5.96
CA ASP A 188 16.71 0.23 -4.77
C ASP A 188 16.45 1.22 -3.62
N GLU A 189 16.42 2.52 -3.90
CA GLU A 189 16.16 3.54 -2.88
C GLU A 189 14.71 3.44 -2.33
N PHE A 190 13.71 3.15 -3.14
CA PHE A 190 12.36 2.89 -2.64
C PHE A 190 12.30 1.67 -1.71
N SER A 191 13.00 0.60 -2.03
CA SER A 191 13.08 -0.59 -1.16
C SER A 191 13.79 -0.28 0.16
N LYS A 192 14.89 0.47 0.15
CA LYS A 192 15.59 0.92 1.36
C LYS A 192 14.68 1.75 2.26
N ILE A 193 14.00 2.76 1.70
CA ILE A 193 13.06 3.61 2.45
C ILE A 193 11.96 2.75 3.09
N ARG A 194 11.40 1.76 2.38
CA ARG A 194 10.39 0.84 2.93
C ARG A 194 10.93 0.06 4.12
N ILE A 195 12.13 -0.49 4.02
CA ILE A 195 12.78 -1.24 5.10
C ILE A 195 13.00 -0.35 6.30
N GLU A 196 13.58 0.84 6.10
CA GLU A 196 13.85 1.81 7.18
C GLU A 196 12.56 2.24 7.90
N LEU A 197 11.48 2.50 7.17
CA LEU A 197 10.17 2.82 7.74
C LEU A 197 9.58 1.64 8.52
N THR A 198 9.76 0.41 8.05
CA THR A 198 9.29 -0.80 8.74
C THR A 198 10.05 -0.99 10.06
N ASP A 199 11.36 -0.82 10.04
CA ASP A 199 12.20 -0.92 11.23
C ASP A 199 11.94 0.23 12.21
N TYR A 200 11.70 1.43 11.71
CA TYR A 200 11.25 2.56 12.52
C TYR A 200 9.94 2.23 13.27
N ARG A 201 8.93 1.74 12.54
CA ARG A 201 7.64 1.35 13.14
C ARG A 201 7.78 0.26 14.21
N ARG A 202 8.64 -0.74 13.98
CA ARG A 202 8.93 -1.78 14.99
C ARG A 202 9.57 -1.20 16.23
N ARG A 203 10.55 -0.29 16.09
CA ARG A 203 11.18 0.39 17.23
C ARG A 203 10.19 1.22 18.01
N VAL A 204 9.36 2.00 17.31
CA VAL A 204 8.29 2.79 17.91
C VAL A 204 7.33 1.91 18.73
N GLN A 205 6.83 0.83 18.15
CA GLN A 205 5.93 -0.10 18.84
C GLN A 205 6.58 -0.72 20.09
N ALA A 206 7.87 -1.04 20.02
CA ALA A 206 8.60 -1.56 21.17
C ALA A 206 8.71 -0.51 22.29
N LEU A 207 9.05 0.74 21.98
CA LEU A 207 9.12 1.85 22.93
C LEU A 207 7.75 2.15 23.56
N VAL A 208 6.70 2.19 22.73
CA VAL A 208 5.33 2.41 23.20
C VAL A 208 4.89 1.30 24.16
N LYS A 209 5.16 0.03 23.81
CA LYS A 209 4.83 -1.12 24.67
C LYS A 209 5.65 -1.17 25.96
N SER A 210 6.89 -0.69 25.96
CA SER A 210 7.74 -0.64 27.15
C SER A 210 7.37 0.50 28.12
N GLY A 211 6.50 1.44 27.69
CA GLY A 211 6.09 2.59 28.48
C GLY A 211 7.05 3.79 28.43
N ASN A 212 8.12 3.73 27.64
CA ASN A 212 9.09 4.84 27.49
C ASN A 212 8.54 5.93 26.56
N LEU A 213 7.38 6.47 26.89
CA LEU A 213 6.63 7.39 26.03
C LEU A 213 7.30 8.78 25.92
N ASP A 214 8.10 9.17 26.90
CA ASP A 214 8.78 10.47 26.93
C ASP A 214 9.88 10.60 25.86
N GLU A 215 10.40 9.47 25.37
CA GLU A 215 11.41 9.41 24.31
C GLU A 215 10.80 9.33 22.89
N VAL A 216 9.47 9.19 22.79
CA VAL A 216 8.79 8.99 21.52
C VAL A 216 8.15 10.30 21.05
N SER A 217 8.70 10.88 20.00
CA SER A 217 8.14 12.09 19.34
C SER A 217 6.76 11.82 18.75
N ILE A 218 5.90 12.84 18.72
CA ILE A 218 4.55 12.75 18.15
C ILE A 218 4.61 12.89 16.64
N ASP A 219 4.34 11.81 15.92
CA ASP A 219 4.06 11.78 14.48
C ASP A 219 2.89 10.84 14.14
N GLY A 220 2.59 10.64 12.85
CA GLY A 220 1.44 9.83 12.43
C GLY A 220 1.58 8.36 12.82
N ASP A 221 2.78 7.76 12.71
CA ASP A 221 3.01 6.35 13.02
C ASP A 221 3.08 6.11 14.54
N THR A 222 3.76 7.00 15.27
CA THR A 222 3.87 6.92 16.75
C THR A 222 2.52 7.12 17.42
N PHE A 223 1.74 8.10 16.96
CA PHE A 223 0.41 8.35 17.51
C PHE A 223 -0.57 7.21 17.21
N ARG A 224 -0.52 6.64 16.01
CA ARG A 224 -1.32 5.44 15.67
C ARG A 224 -0.99 4.28 16.60
N SER A 225 0.29 3.98 16.79
CA SER A 225 0.73 2.91 17.71
C SER A 225 0.31 3.17 19.16
N TYR A 226 0.29 4.43 19.57
CA TYR A 226 -0.18 4.82 20.90
C TYR A 226 -1.70 4.62 21.06
N LEU A 227 -2.48 4.94 20.02
CA LEU A 227 -3.94 4.70 20.03
C LEU A 227 -4.30 3.21 20.16
N GLU A 228 -3.47 2.30 19.64
CA GLU A 228 -3.64 0.85 19.79
C GLU A 228 -3.59 0.39 21.26
N LEU A 229 -2.93 1.14 22.15
CA LEU A 229 -2.94 0.88 23.59
C LEU A 229 -4.25 1.31 24.28
N GLY A 230 -5.15 1.98 23.58
CA GLY A 230 -6.40 2.48 24.13
C GLY A 230 -6.25 3.55 25.22
N PRO A 231 -5.38 4.59 25.05
CA PRO A 231 -5.01 5.52 26.10
C PRO A 231 -6.20 6.29 26.71
N PHE A 232 -7.28 6.43 25.96
CA PHE A 232 -8.47 7.15 26.38
C PHE A 232 -9.60 6.22 26.89
N GLY A 233 -9.40 4.89 26.81
CA GLY A 233 -10.46 3.90 27.05
C GLY A 233 -11.04 3.94 28.45
N GLN A 234 -10.22 4.17 29.48
CA GLN A 234 -10.70 4.28 30.84
C GLN A 234 -11.55 5.54 31.09
N LEU A 235 -11.12 6.68 30.53
CA LEU A 235 -11.88 7.92 30.59
C LEU A 235 -13.20 7.81 29.81
N ASN A 236 -13.18 7.25 28.60
CA ASN A 236 -14.38 7.03 27.81
C ASN A 236 -15.40 6.15 28.55
N LYS A 237 -14.96 5.04 29.15
CA LYS A 237 -15.84 4.17 29.97
C LYS A 237 -16.44 4.91 31.16
N ARG A 238 -15.65 5.72 31.86
CA ARG A 238 -16.12 6.54 32.97
C ARG A 238 -17.15 7.57 32.49
N ILE A 239 -16.94 8.23 31.36
CA ILE A 239 -17.90 9.18 30.77
C ILE A 239 -19.17 8.44 30.33
N ALA A 240 -19.05 7.31 29.66
CA ALA A 240 -20.19 6.49 29.22
C ALA A 240 -21.08 6.06 30.38
N SER A 241 -20.49 5.81 31.56
CA SER A 241 -21.27 5.43 32.74
C SER A 241 -22.22 6.50 33.27
N ILE A 242 -22.07 7.76 32.88
CA ILE A 242 -22.99 8.86 33.28
C ILE A 242 -24.43 8.53 32.83
N ASN A 243 -24.61 8.06 31.60
CA ASN A 243 -25.91 7.74 31.00
C ASN A 243 -26.06 6.24 30.66
N GLN A 244 -25.14 5.39 31.05
CA GLN A 244 -25.05 3.98 30.63
C GLN A 244 -24.97 3.83 29.10
N ALA A 245 -24.37 4.82 28.42
CA ALA A 245 -24.27 4.88 26.97
C ALA A 245 -23.30 3.87 26.39
N GLU A 246 -23.58 3.40 25.18
CA GLU A 246 -22.62 2.62 24.38
C GLU A 246 -21.56 3.54 23.77
N ILE A 247 -20.31 3.05 23.67
CA ILE A 247 -19.22 3.79 23.03
C ILE A 247 -19.14 3.38 21.58
N GLN A 248 -19.42 4.31 20.68
CA GLN A 248 -19.20 4.14 19.24
C GLN A 248 -17.77 4.55 18.88
N GLU A 249 -17.02 3.62 18.34
CA GLU A 249 -15.65 3.89 17.88
C GLU A 249 -15.64 4.82 16.67
N VAL A 250 -14.82 5.87 16.77
CA VAL A 250 -14.59 6.84 15.68
C VAL A 250 -13.09 7.05 15.47
N PRO A 251 -12.65 7.50 14.28
CA PRO A 251 -11.24 7.79 14.02
C PRO A 251 -10.69 8.88 14.94
N LEU A 252 -9.60 8.59 15.68
CA LEU A 252 -8.96 9.55 16.58
C LEU A 252 -7.72 10.23 15.99
N MET A 253 -7.30 9.86 14.77
CA MET A 253 -6.15 10.48 14.09
C MET A 253 -6.23 12.01 13.94
N PRO A 254 -7.40 12.64 13.78
CA PRO A 254 -7.51 14.12 13.75
C PRO A 254 -6.95 14.80 14.99
N TYR A 255 -6.98 14.15 16.17
CA TYR A 255 -6.39 14.68 17.41
C TYR A 255 -4.88 14.84 17.37
N LEU A 256 -4.17 14.20 16.44
CA LEU A 256 -2.74 14.43 16.21
C LEU A 256 -2.43 15.92 15.97
N ALA A 257 -3.23 16.56 15.11
CA ALA A 257 -3.07 17.99 14.81
C ALA A 257 -3.35 18.85 16.05
N VAL A 258 -4.36 18.47 16.85
CA VAL A 258 -4.71 19.18 18.09
C VAL A 258 -3.58 19.09 19.12
N PHE A 259 -3.05 17.91 19.38
CA PHE A 259 -1.94 17.72 20.34
C PHE A 259 -0.67 18.48 19.91
N LYS A 260 -0.35 18.45 18.62
CA LYS A 260 0.76 19.26 18.06
C LYS A 260 0.49 20.76 18.19
N GLY A 261 -0.74 21.20 17.92
CA GLY A 261 -1.18 22.59 18.09
C GLY A 261 -1.13 23.09 19.55
N MET A 262 -1.30 22.17 20.50
CA MET A 262 -1.11 22.45 21.93
C MET A 262 0.36 22.50 22.35
N GLY A 263 1.31 22.31 21.43
CA GLY A 263 2.74 22.36 21.69
C GLY A 263 3.33 21.08 22.29
N LEU A 264 2.60 19.99 22.30
CA LEU A 264 3.09 18.70 22.80
C LEU A 264 4.09 18.10 21.81
N LYS A 265 5.15 17.48 22.33
CA LYS A 265 6.28 16.98 21.54
C LYS A 265 6.40 15.47 21.56
N THR A 266 6.03 14.84 22.68
CA THR A 266 6.20 13.41 22.91
C THR A 266 4.87 12.73 23.26
N LEU A 267 4.81 11.40 23.09
CA LEU A 267 3.67 10.62 23.58
C LEU A 267 3.55 10.67 25.11
N GLY A 268 4.66 10.88 25.83
CA GLY A 268 4.69 11.09 27.27
C GLY A 268 3.94 12.36 27.67
N ASP A 269 4.02 13.43 26.85
CA ASP A 269 3.23 14.64 27.08
C ASP A 269 1.74 14.33 27.01
N ILE A 270 1.30 13.54 26.01
CA ILE A 270 -0.11 13.12 25.90
C ILE A 270 -0.51 12.25 27.09
N ALA A 271 0.31 11.27 27.45
CA ALA A 271 0.04 10.42 28.63
C ALA A 271 -0.04 11.24 29.93
N SER A 272 0.77 12.28 30.06
CA SER A 272 0.73 13.21 31.17
C SER A 272 -0.59 13.99 31.21
N ILE A 273 -1.07 14.45 30.05
CA ILE A 273 -2.38 15.12 29.98
C ILE A 273 -3.50 14.14 30.37
N VAL A 274 -3.49 12.91 29.87
CA VAL A 274 -4.46 11.89 30.24
C VAL A 274 -4.48 11.70 31.76
N ARG A 275 -3.30 11.60 32.38
CA ARG A 275 -3.18 11.39 33.82
C ARG A 275 -3.68 12.59 34.65
N ASN A 276 -3.28 13.80 34.27
CA ASN A 276 -3.47 14.99 35.07
C ASN A 276 -4.81 15.70 34.84
N TYR A 277 -5.42 15.50 33.66
CA TYR A 277 -6.64 16.23 33.27
C TYR A 277 -7.88 15.34 33.08
N SER A 278 -7.79 14.02 33.34
CA SER A 278 -8.96 13.12 33.26
C SER A 278 -10.10 13.49 34.15
N GLU A 279 -9.81 14.02 35.38
CA GLU A 279 -10.86 14.47 36.30
C GLU A 279 -11.57 15.70 35.74
N GLY A 280 -10.84 16.70 35.26
CA GLY A 280 -11.44 17.88 34.61
C GLY A 280 -12.25 17.51 33.35
N ALA A 281 -11.71 16.60 32.53
CA ALA A 281 -12.41 16.09 31.34
C ALA A 281 -13.73 15.39 31.71
N TYR A 282 -13.74 14.61 32.77
CA TYR A 282 -14.94 13.96 33.29
C TYR A 282 -15.98 14.98 33.82
N GLN A 283 -15.56 16.00 34.59
CA GLN A 283 -16.45 17.06 35.06
C GLN A 283 -17.09 17.84 33.87
N ILE A 284 -16.31 18.12 32.83
CA ILE A 284 -16.85 18.74 31.59
C ILE A 284 -17.90 17.82 30.95
N ALA A 285 -17.61 16.52 30.84
CA ALA A 285 -18.55 15.56 30.30
C ALA A 285 -19.83 15.46 31.13
N CYS A 286 -19.75 15.43 32.48
CA CYS A 286 -20.93 15.45 33.34
C CYS A 286 -21.82 16.65 33.04
N TYR A 287 -21.23 17.81 32.83
CA TYR A 287 -22.01 19.00 32.49
C TYR A 287 -22.67 18.90 31.11
N GLN A 288 -21.93 18.36 30.12
CA GLN A 288 -22.38 18.25 28.72
C GLN A 288 -23.51 17.23 28.54
N ILE A 289 -23.42 16.08 29.19
CA ILE A 289 -24.31 14.95 28.95
C ILE A 289 -25.12 14.49 30.17
N GLY A 290 -24.82 14.98 31.36
CA GLY A 290 -25.47 14.52 32.59
C GLY A 290 -26.96 14.82 32.72
N LEU A 291 -27.50 15.70 31.87
CA LEU A 291 -28.93 16.03 31.78
C LEU A 291 -29.56 15.54 30.47
N THR A 292 -28.89 14.66 29.75
CA THR A 292 -29.33 14.11 28.47
C THR A 292 -29.55 12.60 28.59
N ASP A 293 -30.45 12.05 27.76
CA ASP A 293 -30.69 10.60 27.64
C ASP A 293 -29.96 10.05 26.42
N LEU A 294 -28.62 10.26 26.34
CA LEU A 294 -27.82 9.78 25.22
C LEU A 294 -27.44 8.31 25.44
N ASP A 295 -27.97 7.42 24.60
CA ASP A 295 -27.67 5.98 24.61
C ASP A 295 -26.33 5.64 23.92
N ILE A 296 -25.79 6.56 23.09
CA ILE A 296 -24.55 6.38 22.32
C ILE A 296 -23.68 7.62 22.44
N ILE A 297 -22.39 7.41 22.71
CA ILE A 297 -21.35 8.46 22.69
C ILE A 297 -20.19 8.06 21.80
N ALA A 298 -19.57 9.03 21.14
CA ALA A 298 -18.39 8.78 20.32
C ALA A 298 -17.14 8.56 21.21
N SER A 299 -16.24 7.65 20.80
CA SER A 299 -14.95 7.42 21.49
C SER A 299 -14.03 8.66 21.49
N SER A 300 -14.36 9.69 20.70
CA SER A 300 -13.68 11.00 20.71
C SER A 300 -14.02 11.90 21.89
N ILE A 301 -15.06 11.58 22.68
CA ILE A 301 -15.49 12.42 23.81
C ILE A 301 -14.42 12.59 24.88
N GLY A 302 -13.68 11.52 25.19
CA GLY A 302 -12.58 11.56 26.14
C GLY A 302 -11.44 12.47 25.69
N PRO A 303 -10.79 12.21 24.53
CA PRO A 303 -9.72 13.09 24.05
C PRO A 303 -10.19 14.53 23.80
N GLN A 304 -11.42 14.76 23.37
CA GLN A 304 -11.98 16.11 23.21
C GLN A 304 -12.02 16.86 24.55
N ASN A 305 -12.60 16.25 25.57
CA ASN A 305 -12.73 16.89 26.88
C ASN A 305 -11.37 17.01 27.62
N LEU A 306 -10.41 16.09 27.38
CA LEU A 306 -9.04 16.25 27.83
C LEU A 306 -8.37 17.49 27.24
N CYS A 307 -8.51 17.70 25.93
CA CYS A 307 -7.97 18.90 25.28
C CYS A 307 -8.64 20.18 25.80
N ILE A 308 -9.96 20.17 25.99
CA ILE A 308 -10.68 21.31 26.57
C ILE A 308 -10.14 21.59 27.99
N ALA A 309 -10.10 20.59 28.87
CA ALA A 309 -9.60 20.75 30.25
C ALA A 309 -8.17 21.29 30.28
N TYR A 310 -7.28 20.76 29.42
CA TYR A 310 -5.90 21.24 29.32
C TYR A 310 -5.81 22.68 28.86
N ILE A 311 -6.52 23.05 27.78
CA ILE A 311 -6.51 24.41 27.21
C ILE A 311 -7.02 25.42 28.22
N LEU A 312 -8.11 25.12 28.92
CA LEU A 312 -8.69 26.02 29.90
C LEU A 312 -7.76 26.21 31.09
N LYS A 313 -7.19 25.13 31.64
CA LYS A 313 -6.30 25.17 32.81
C LYS A 313 -4.98 25.88 32.50
N ASN A 314 -4.50 25.83 31.27
CA ASN A 314 -3.24 26.47 30.85
C ASN A 314 -3.44 27.88 30.24
N GLY A 315 -4.58 28.51 30.45
CA GLY A 315 -4.81 29.90 30.05
C GLY A 315 -5.10 30.11 28.55
N GLY A 316 -5.39 29.03 27.80
CA GLY A 316 -5.70 29.14 26.34
C GLY A 316 -7.05 29.80 26.06
N GLY A 317 -7.98 29.78 27.02
CA GLY A 317 -9.28 30.46 26.94
C GLY A 317 -10.06 30.21 25.63
N LYS A 318 -10.85 31.20 25.24
CA LYS A 318 -11.64 31.12 23.99
C LYS A 318 -10.80 30.89 22.75
N ALA A 319 -9.63 31.57 22.62
CA ALA A 319 -8.80 31.48 21.43
C ALA A 319 -8.24 30.06 21.24
N GLY A 320 -7.76 29.44 22.34
CA GLY A 320 -7.26 28.08 22.32
C GLY A 320 -8.33 27.04 21.99
N LEU A 321 -9.55 27.20 22.56
CA LEU A 321 -10.68 26.33 22.24
C LEU A 321 -11.14 26.48 20.78
N LYS A 322 -11.26 27.71 20.29
CA LYS A 322 -11.59 27.95 18.87
C LYS A 322 -10.58 27.29 17.97
N HIS A 323 -9.28 27.48 18.22
CA HIS A 323 -8.23 26.85 17.43
C HIS A 323 -8.31 25.32 17.44
N MET A 324 -8.59 24.70 18.58
CA MET A 324 -8.83 23.26 18.68
C MET A 324 -9.98 22.80 17.79
N PHE A 325 -11.13 23.52 17.86
CA PHE A 325 -12.29 23.17 17.03
C PHE A 325 -12.05 23.41 15.55
N ASP A 326 -11.29 24.44 15.17
CA ASP A 326 -10.89 24.69 13.79
C ASP A 326 -10.02 23.54 13.24
N LEU A 327 -9.12 22.98 14.05
CA LEU A 327 -8.31 21.80 13.67
C LEU A 327 -9.14 20.52 13.51
N LEU A 328 -10.21 20.34 14.28
CA LEU A 328 -11.06 19.14 14.22
C LEU A 328 -12.14 19.21 13.15
N ASN A 329 -12.76 20.38 12.96
CA ASN A 329 -13.98 20.54 12.18
C ASN A 329 -13.80 21.40 10.92
N GLY A 330 -12.57 21.96 10.74
CA GLY A 330 -12.33 23.01 9.76
C GLY A 330 -12.69 24.41 10.29
N GLU A 331 -12.13 25.46 9.68
CA GLU A 331 -12.37 26.84 10.09
C GLU A 331 -13.83 27.24 9.92
N SER A 332 -14.46 27.75 11.01
CA SER A 332 -15.86 28.20 11.02
C SER A 332 -16.11 29.22 12.12
N GLU A 333 -16.99 30.21 11.84
CA GLU A 333 -17.51 31.14 12.83
C GLU A 333 -18.26 30.43 13.98
N SER A 334 -18.92 29.31 13.71
CA SER A 334 -19.60 28.51 14.73
C SER A 334 -18.66 27.97 15.79
N ASN A 335 -17.37 27.71 15.45
CA ASN A 335 -16.37 27.24 16.40
C ASN A 335 -16.08 28.29 17.49
N ALA A 336 -16.15 29.57 17.16
CA ALA A 336 -16.02 30.65 18.15
C ALA A 336 -17.19 30.68 19.15
N THR A 337 -18.40 30.39 18.67
CA THR A 337 -19.59 30.31 19.53
C THR A 337 -19.52 29.07 20.46
N ILE A 338 -19.10 27.93 19.92
CA ILE A 338 -18.88 26.70 20.71
C ILE A 338 -17.80 26.94 21.77
N ALA A 339 -16.72 27.62 21.41
CA ALA A 339 -15.65 27.96 22.37
C ALA A 339 -16.13 28.86 23.51
N ASP A 340 -16.98 29.87 23.21
CA ASP A 340 -17.59 30.70 24.24
C ASP A 340 -18.50 29.89 25.18
N MET A 341 -19.36 29.05 24.63
CA MET A 341 -20.22 28.18 25.41
C MET A 341 -19.41 27.26 26.35
N MET A 342 -18.35 26.63 25.82
CA MET A 342 -17.50 25.75 26.63
C MET A 342 -16.77 26.50 27.74
N LEU A 343 -16.29 27.72 27.47
CA LEU A 343 -15.63 28.57 28.47
C LEU A 343 -16.59 28.95 29.59
N GLU A 344 -17.81 29.39 29.25
CA GLU A 344 -18.82 29.74 30.24
C GLU A 344 -19.24 28.54 31.09
N GLN A 345 -19.47 27.40 30.48
CA GLN A 345 -19.86 26.16 31.18
C GLN A 345 -18.77 25.64 32.11
N ALA A 346 -17.50 25.84 31.79
CA ALA A 346 -16.39 25.33 32.57
C ALA A 346 -16.00 26.24 33.75
N LYS A 347 -16.41 27.51 33.78
CA LYS A 347 -16.00 28.51 34.79
C LYS A 347 -16.18 28.03 36.24
N ASP A 348 -17.32 27.40 36.51
CA ASP A 348 -17.75 27.03 37.86
C ASP A 348 -17.39 25.58 38.21
N LEU A 349 -16.74 24.86 37.29
CA LEU A 349 -16.38 23.46 37.54
C LEU A 349 -15.24 23.36 38.54
N PRO A 350 -15.29 22.38 39.46
CA PRO A 350 -14.30 22.24 40.55
C PRO A 350 -12.86 22.18 40.09
N PHE A 351 -12.60 21.54 38.92
CA PHE A 351 -11.24 21.41 38.41
C PHE A 351 -10.60 22.77 38.09
N MET A 352 -11.39 23.80 37.75
CA MET A 352 -10.87 25.14 37.49
C MET A 352 -10.36 25.83 38.74
N ASN A 353 -10.95 25.52 39.90
CA ASN A 353 -10.67 26.15 41.18
C ASN A 353 -9.56 25.43 41.98
N THR A 354 -9.15 24.22 41.62
CA THR A 354 -8.02 23.53 42.26
C THR A 354 -6.74 24.21 41.80
N GLY A 355 -5.99 24.84 42.73
CA GLY A 355 -4.64 25.39 42.44
C GLY A 355 -3.72 24.30 41.90
N ASN A 356 -2.73 24.72 41.11
CA ASN A 356 -1.67 23.84 40.56
C ASN A 356 -0.95 23.09 41.65
#